data_0709698e68a2750de9883453739d0912
#
_entry.id   0709698e68a2750de9883453739d0912
#
_cell.length_a   1.000
_cell.length_b   1.000
_cell.length_c   1.000
_cell.angle_alpha   90.00
_cell.angle_beta   90.00
_cell.angle_gamma   90.00
#
_symmetry.space_group_name_H-M   'P 1'
#
loop_
_entity.id
_entity.type
_entity.pdbx_description
1 polymer ?
#
loop_
_entity_poly.entity_id
_entity_poly.type
_entity_poly.pdbx_seq_one_letter_code
_entity_poly.pdbx_strand_id
1 'polypeptide(L)'
;MGLSTHVLDTMHGGPAAGMEVALYTTDGDAATLVKRFTLNADGRSDGPLYDNHSIKVGTYRLVFDVAGYFKARGVTLPEPNFLNKVALDFGVAHTDQHYHVPLLVSPWSYSTYRGS
;
A
#
# COMPACT_ATOMS: atom_id res chain seq x y z
N MET A 1 13.66 -2.47 11.86
CA MET A 1 12.55 -3.42 11.72
C MET A 1 11.26 -2.66 11.83
N GLY A 2 10.18 -3.22 11.35
CA GLY A 2 8.90 -2.55 11.31
C GLY A 2 8.20 -2.83 9.99
N LEU A 3 7.36 -1.90 9.55
CA LEU A 3 6.57 -2.05 8.33
C LEU A 3 6.79 -0.88 7.40
N SER A 4 7.01 -1.15 6.12
CA SER A 4 7.14 -0.13 5.09
C SER A 4 6.46 -0.57 3.80
N THR A 5 6.17 0.41 2.95
CA THR A 5 5.61 0.17 1.62
C THR A 5 6.30 1.07 0.59
N HIS A 6 6.25 0.65 -0.66
CA HIS A 6 6.77 1.41 -1.79
C HIS A 6 5.92 1.07 -3.01
N VAL A 7 5.42 2.07 -3.71
CA VAL A 7 4.55 1.85 -4.87
C VAL A 7 5.21 2.34 -6.13
N LEU A 8 5.31 1.43 -7.11
CA LEU A 8 5.80 1.73 -8.45
C LEU A 8 4.61 1.77 -9.42
N ASP A 9 4.48 2.89 -10.13
CA ASP A 9 3.56 3.06 -11.24
C ASP A 9 4.21 2.46 -12.48
N THR A 10 3.79 1.28 -12.88
CA THR A 10 4.40 0.58 -14.01
C THR A 10 3.94 1.12 -15.36
N MET A 11 2.85 1.88 -15.41
CA MET A 11 2.41 2.54 -16.63
C MET A 11 3.35 3.70 -16.99
N HIS A 12 3.78 4.49 -16.01
CA HIS A 12 4.65 5.64 -16.24
C HIS A 12 6.13 5.34 -15.94
N GLY A 13 6.42 4.20 -15.32
CA GLY A 13 7.80 3.79 -15.05
C GLY A 13 8.47 4.54 -13.92
N GLY A 14 7.73 4.90 -12.88
CA GLY A 14 8.27 5.65 -11.75
C GLY A 14 7.47 5.49 -10.48
N PRO A 15 7.87 6.15 -9.39
CA PRO A 15 7.16 6.05 -8.12
C PRO A 15 5.77 6.69 -8.20
N ALA A 16 4.82 6.12 -7.46
CA ALA A 16 3.44 6.61 -7.42
C ALA A 16 3.30 7.74 -6.40
N ALA A 17 3.91 8.87 -6.67
CA ALA A 17 3.84 10.05 -5.79
C ALA A 17 2.41 10.56 -5.69
N GLY A 18 1.96 10.84 -4.47
CA GLY A 18 0.63 11.39 -4.23
C GLY A 18 -0.49 10.36 -4.08
N MET A 19 -0.19 9.07 -4.21
CA MET A 19 -1.22 8.04 -3.99
C MET A 19 -1.63 7.99 -2.53
N GLU A 20 -2.94 7.92 -2.28
CA GLU A 20 -3.49 7.76 -0.95
C GLU A 20 -3.48 6.30 -0.53
N VAL A 21 -3.06 6.03 0.70
CA VAL A 21 -2.95 4.67 1.25
C VAL A 21 -3.56 4.65 2.66
N ALA A 22 -4.20 3.54 3.00
CA ALA A 22 -4.73 3.32 4.34
C ALA A 22 -4.19 2.00 4.89
N LEU A 23 -3.80 2.00 6.16
CA LEU A 23 -3.33 0.82 6.87
C LEU A 23 -4.36 0.42 7.92
N TYR A 24 -4.69 -0.87 7.94
CA TYR A 24 -5.64 -1.46 8.89
C TYR A 24 -5.01 -2.63 9.61
N THR A 25 -5.43 -2.85 10.85
CA THR A 25 -5.33 -4.18 11.47
C THR A 25 -6.60 -4.95 11.16
N THR A 26 -6.49 -6.27 11.01
CA THR A 26 -7.64 -7.12 10.70
C THR A 26 -7.84 -8.20 11.75
N ASP A 27 -9.09 -8.62 11.93
CA ASP A 27 -9.48 -9.73 12.80
C ASP A 27 -10.69 -10.40 12.13
N GLY A 28 -10.43 -11.51 11.41
CA GLY A 28 -11.46 -12.13 10.58
C GLY A 28 -11.96 -11.14 9.53
N ASP A 29 -13.25 -10.86 9.54
CA ASP A 29 -13.87 -9.92 8.61
C ASP A 29 -13.83 -8.46 9.10
N ALA A 30 -13.37 -8.23 10.33
CA ALA A 30 -13.30 -6.89 10.90
C ALA A 30 -11.96 -6.24 10.55
N ALA A 31 -12.01 -4.96 10.23
CA ALA A 31 -10.81 -4.15 9.94
C ALA A 31 -10.89 -2.85 10.75
N THR A 32 -9.77 -2.51 11.38
CA THR A 32 -9.67 -1.28 12.18
C THR A 32 -8.61 -0.38 11.56
N LEU A 33 -8.98 0.84 11.23
CA LEU A 33 -8.07 1.82 10.63
C LEU A 33 -6.98 2.18 11.63
N VAL A 34 -5.72 2.06 11.21
CA VAL A 34 -4.56 2.48 11.98
C VAL A 34 -4.15 3.88 11.56
N LYS A 35 -3.96 4.12 10.26
CA LYS A 35 -3.60 5.44 9.75
C LYS A 35 -3.88 5.54 8.25
N ARG A 36 -4.06 6.77 7.79
CA ARG A 36 -4.07 7.13 6.37
C ARG A 36 -2.85 7.99 6.09
N PHE A 37 -2.28 7.85 4.91
CA PHE A 37 -1.12 8.64 4.52
C PHE A 37 -1.07 8.77 3.01
N THR A 38 -0.33 9.78 2.56
CA THR A 38 -0.11 10.06 1.15
C THR A 38 1.33 9.71 0.81
N LEU A 39 1.56 9.00 -0.28
CA LEU A 39 2.91 8.65 -0.70
C LEU A 39 3.66 9.91 -1.15
N ASN A 40 4.94 9.98 -0.78
CA ASN A 40 5.81 11.09 -1.12
C ASN A 40 6.35 10.96 -2.56
N ALA A 41 7.29 11.84 -2.94
CA ALA A 41 7.87 11.86 -4.27
C ALA A 41 8.58 10.55 -4.64
N ASP A 42 9.01 9.76 -3.65
CA ASP A 42 9.65 8.48 -3.87
C ASP A 42 8.66 7.30 -3.88
N GLY A 43 7.36 7.56 -3.73
CA GLY A 43 6.35 6.51 -3.65
C GLY A 43 6.36 5.77 -2.33
N ARG A 44 6.84 6.40 -1.26
CA ARG A 44 6.95 5.84 0.09
C ARG A 44 6.22 6.71 1.09
N SER A 45 5.97 6.18 2.29
CA SER A 45 5.53 7.03 3.41
C SER A 45 6.70 7.89 3.91
N ASP A 46 6.39 9.05 4.51
CA ASP A 46 7.44 9.96 5.03
C ASP A 46 8.17 9.40 6.23
N GLY A 47 7.60 8.41 6.88
CA GLY A 47 8.21 7.72 8.01
C GLY A 47 7.78 6.28 8.03
N PRO A 48 8.26 5.47 8.98
CA PRO A 48 7.82 4.09 9.09
C PRO A 48 6.34 4.02 9.43
N LEU A 49 5.63 3.03 8.88
CA LEU A 49 4.23 2.78 9.19
C LEU A 49 4.08 2.25 10.61
N TYR A 50 4.99 1.38 10.99
CA TYR A 50 5.20 0.92 12.35
C TYR A 50 6.69 0.83 12.58
N ASP A 51 7.15 1.17 13.79
CA ASP A 51 8.49 0.85 14.24
C ASP A 51 8.51 -0.56 14.85
N ASN A 52 9.71 -1.03 15.21
CA ASN A 52 9.88 -2.38 15.77
C ASN A 52 9.38 -2.52 17.21
N HIS A 53 8.89 -1.44 17.83
CA HIS A 53 8.28 -1.49 19.16
C HIS A 53 6.76 -1.54 19.08
N SER A 54 6.19 -0.98 18.01
CA SER A 54 4.74 -0.83 17.86
C SER A 54 4.10 -1.97 17.08
N ILE A 55 4.84 -2.59 16.16
CA ILE A 55 4.31 -3.66 15.33
C ILE A 55 4.09 -4.91 16.16
N LYS A 56 2.97 -5.59 15.93
CA LYS A 56 2.58 -6.80 16.65
C LYS A 56 2.35 -7.94 15.68
N VAL A 57 2.54 -9.16 16.17
CA VAL A 57 2.10 -10.36 15.43
C VAL A 57 0.61 -10.26 15.16
N GLY A 58 0.23 -10.51 13.92
CA GLY A 58 -1.17 -10.45 13.52
C GLY A 58 -1.32 -10.21 12.03
N THR A 59 -2.56 -9.93 11.63
CA THR A 59 -2.90 -9.68 10.24
C THR A 59 -3.21 -8.21 10.02
N TYR A 60 -2.85 -7.74 8.82
CA TYR A 60 -2.93 -6.33 8.45
C TYR A 60 -3.45 -6.22 7.02
N ARG A 61 -3.93 -5.01 6.68
CA ARG A 61 -4.36 -4.70 5.31
C ARG A 61 -3.85 -3.32 4.92
N LEU A 62 -3.21 -3.24 3.74
CA LEU A 62 -2.92 -1.97 3.10
C LEU A 62 -3.90 -1.79 1.95
N VAL A 63 -4.54 -0.62 1.87
CA VAL A 63 -5.49 -0.27 0.80
C VAL A 63 -4.94 0.92 0.04
N PHE A 64 -4.74 0.73 -1.26
CA PHE A 64 -4.14 1.74 -2.15
C PHE A 64 -5.22 2.29 -3.07
N ASP A 65 -5.36 3.62 -3.12
CA ASP A 65 -6.32 4.27 -4.02
C ASP A 65 -5.72 4.40 -5.42
N VAL A 66 -5.79 3.32 -6.17
CA VAL A 66 -5.17 3.20 -7.49
C VAL A 66 -5.87 4.08 -8.52
N ALA A 67 -7.20 3.98 -8.61
CA ALA A 67 -7.97 4.76 -9.60
C ALA A 67 -7.81 6.25 -9.36
N GLY A 68 -7.87 6.70 -8.11
CA GLY A 68 -7.70 8.11 -7.77
C GLY A 68 -6.33 8.63 -8.18
N TYR A 69 -5.29 7.83 -7.98
CA TYR A 69 -3.94 8.20 -8.37
C TYR A 69 -3.83 8.36 -9.90
N PHE A 70 -4.28 7.38 -10.69
CA PHE A 70 -4.16 7.46 -12.15
C PHE A 70 -5.01 8.58 -12.73
N LYS A 71 -6.20 8.82 -12.20
CA LYS A 71 -7.04 9.96 -12.61
C LYS A 71 -6.32 11.28 -12.36
N ALA A 72 -5.68 11.43 -11.21
CA ALA A 72 -4.91 12.63 -10.89
C ALA A 72 -3.71 12.81 -11.81
N ARG A 73 -3.17 11.72 -12.37
CA ARG A 73 -2.11 11.77 -13.39
C ARG A 73 -2.65 12.03 -14.79
N GLY A 74 -3.95 12.26 -14.97
CA GLY A 74 -4.55 12.57 -16.25
C GLY A 74 -4.88 11.33 -17.10
N VAL A 75 -4.85 10.13 -16.51
CA VAL A 75 -5.20 8.91 -17.24
C VAL A 75 -6.71 8.79 -17.31
N THR A 76 -7.25 8.59 -18.51
CA THR A 76 -8.68 8.34 -18.70
C THR A 76 -8.95 6.87 -18.42
N LEU A 77 -9.84 6.61 -17.47
CA LEU A 77 -10.21 5.26 -17.07
C LEU A 77 -11.67 5.00 -17.43
N PRO A 78 -12.03 3.74 -17.74
CA PRO A 78 -13.44 3.36 -17.87
C PRO A 78 -14.21 3.62 -16.59
N GLU A 79 -15.51 3.86 -16.70
CA GLU A 79 -16.38 4.01 -15.55
C GLU A 79 -17.44 2.90 -15.57
N PRO A 80 -17.46 1.98 -14.58
CA PRO A 80 -16.52 1.88 -13.44
C PRO A 80 -15.13 1.42 -13.87
N ASN A 81 -14.12 1.79 -13.05
CA ASN A 81 -12.72 1.42 -13.27
C ASN A 81 -12.52 -0.08 -13.07
N PHE A 82 -11.61 -0.68 -13.82
CA PHE A 82 -11.27 -2.09 -13.60
C PHE A 82 -10.62 -2.27 -12.21
N LEU A 83 -9.52 -1.56 -11.93
CA LEU A 83 -8.97 -1.48 -10.58
C LEU A 83 -9.38 -0.15 -9.97
N ASN A 84 -10.12 -0.21 -8.87
CA ASN A 84 -10.46 0.99 -8.09
C ASN A 84 -9.47 1.12 -6.94
N LYS A 85 -9.63 0.30 -5.93
CA LYS A 85 -8.68 0.19 -4.81
C LYS A 85 -8.07 -1.19 -4.81
N VAL A 86 -6.80 -1.26 -4.43
CA VAL A 86 -6.09 -2.52 -4.26
C VAL A 86 -5.89 -2.74 -2.77
N ALA A 87 -6.39 -3.86 -2.26
CA ALA A 87 -6.23 -4.26 -0.87
C ALA A 87 -5.24 -5.42 -0.79
N LEU A 88 -4.19 -5.25 0.00
CA LEU A 88 -3.22 -6.30 0.25
C LEU A 88 -3.37 -6.76 1.70
N ASP A 89 -3.79 -8.01 1.86
CA ASP A 89 -3.86 -8.66 3.18
C ASP A 89 -2.57 -9.43 3.42
N PHE A 90 -1.93 -9.19 4.55
CA PHE A 90 -0.66 -9.85 4.87
C PHE A 90 -0.54 -10.10 6.37
N GLY A 91 0.36 -11.01 6.73
CA GLY A 91 0.59 -11.38 8.12
C GLY A 91 1.97 -10.98 8.57
N VAL A 92 2.06 -10.56 9.84
CA VAL A 92 3.32 -10.34 10.52
C VAL A 92 3.47 -11.45 11.55
N ALA A 93 4.40 -12.35 11.31
CA ALA A 93 4.64 -13.50 12.18
C ALA A 93 5.78 -13.25 13.18
N HIS A 94 6.69 -12.33 12.84
CA HIS A 94 7.92 -12.09 13.62
C HIS A 94 8.16 -10.60 13.78
N THR A 95 7.99 -10.08 14.98
CA THR A 95 8.16 -8.63 15.25
C THR A 95 9.63 -8.20 15.25
N ASP A 96 10.57 -9.14 15.24
CA ASP A 96 12.00 -8.88 15.13
C ASP A 96 12.49 -8.78 13.68
N GLN A 97 11.59 -8.89 12.70
CA GLN A 97 11.89 -8.77 11.28
C GLN A 97 11.25 -7.52 10.71
N HIS A 98 11.88 -6.96 9.68
CA HIS A 98 11.28 -5.89 8.90
C HIS A 98 10.38 -6.48 7.82
N TYR A 99 9.17 -5.90 7.66
CA TYR A 99 8.23 -6.27 6.62
C TYR A 99 8.12 -5.12 5.64
N HIS A 100 8.51 -5.37 4.41
CA HIS A 100 8.36 -4.42 3.31
C HIS A 100 7.36 -4.98 2.33
N VAL A 101 6.28 -4.24 2.07
CA VAL A 101 5.15 -4.66 1.24
C VAL A 101 5.06 -3.71 0.05
N PRO A 102 5.76 -4.01 -1.06
CA PRO A 102 5.72 -3.17 -2.24
C PRO A 102 4.49 -3.46 -3.10
N LEU A 103 4.10 -2.47 -3.90
CA LEU A 103 3.05 -2.62 -4.90
C LEU A 103 3.59 -2.15 -6.24
N LEU A 104 3.46 -2.99 -7.26
CA LEU A 104 3.72 -2.63 -8.66
C LEU A 104 2.35 -2.60 -9.35
N VAL A 105 1.97 -1.45 -9.90
CA VAL A 105 0.57 -1.25 -10.31
C VAL A 105 0.44 -0.48 -11.60
N SER A 106 -0.52 -0.89 -12.42
CA SER A 106 -1.04 -0.16 -13.57
C SER A 106 -2.56 -0.05 -13.40
N PRO A 107 -3.27 0.65 -14.29
CA PRO A 107 -4.73 0.67 -14.20
C PRO A 107 -5.39 -0.71 -14.36
N TRP A 108 -4.67 -1.72 -14.87
CA TRP A 108 -5.22 -3.02 -15.25
C TRP A 108 -4.67 -4.21 -14.50
N SER A 109 -3.55 -4.02 -13.76
CA SER A 109 -2.90 -5.14 -13.07
C SER A 109 -2.04 -4.66 -11.92
N TYR A 110 -1.76 -5.56 -10.98
CA TYR A 110 -0.82 -5.28 -9.92
C TYR A 110 -0.13 -6.55 -9.48
N SER A 111 1.01 -6.38 -8.82
CA SER A 111 1.70 -7.46 -8.14
C SER A 111 2.31 -6.95 -6.84
N THR A 112 2.57 -7.86 -5.95
CA THR A 112 3.21 -7.60 -4.67
C THR A 112 4.14 -8.77 -4.33
N TYR A 113 5.04 -8.52 -3.40
CA TYR A 113 5.91 -9.55 -2.85
C TYR A 113 6.36 -9.10 -1.47
N ARG A 114 6.91 -10.02 -0.67
CA ARG A 114 7.54 -9.61 0.57
C ARG A 114 8.95 -9.13 0.28
N GLY A 115 9.20 -7.83 0.46
CA GLY A 115 10.54 -7.26 0.33
C GLY A 115 11.39 -7.51 1.58
N SER A 116 12.65 -7.34 1.42
CA SER A 116 13.60 -7.48 2.53
C SER A 116 13.90 -6.16 3.23
#